data_4fbe4a947491be894a43552d3f24dfc3
#
_entry.id   4fbe4a947491be894a43552d3f24dfc3
#
_cell.length_a   1.000
_cell.length_b   1.000
_cell.length_c   1.000
_cell.angle_alpha   90.00
_cell.angle_beta   90.00
_cell.angle_gamma   90.00
#
_symmetry.space_group_name_H-M   'P 1'
#
loop_
_entity.id
_entity.type
_entity.pdbx_description
1 polymer ?
#
loop_
_entity_poly.entity_id
_entity_poly.type
_entity_poly.pdbx_seq_one_letter_code
_entity_poly.pdbx_strand_id
1 'polypeptide(L)'
;RPLWYPIMRTTAAITGVFGYVPDFKLSNQVLETLVETNDAWITERTGIKERRILTGKDQGVSVMGIEAVKGLLKKRGIRADEIDLMIVATVTPDRMFPATANIICDAVGAKNAWGFDLMAACSGFLFAPTTGAQFVESGKHKKVVVVGGDKMSSIVDYEDRTTCVIFGD
;
A
#
# COMPACT_ATOMS: atom_id res chain seq x y z
N ARG A 1 10.52 37.09 -29.30
CA ARG A 1 9.52 36.03 -28.93
C ARG A 1 8.55 36.69 -27.93
N PRO A 2 7.22 36.61 -28.10
CA PRO A 2 6.27 37.22 -27.16
C PRO A 2 6.40 36.50 -25.80
N LEU A 3 6.50 37.27 -24.73
CA LEU A 3 6.71 36.83 -23.33
C LEU A 3 5.52 36.12 -22.67
N TRP A 4 4.46 35.79 -23.43
CA TRP A 4 3.21 35.26 -22.89
C TRP A 4 2.66 34.02 -23.62
N TYR A 5 3.58 33.14 -24.05
CA TYR A 5 3.16 31.79 -24.29
C TYR A 5 2.83 31.16 -22.91
N PRO A 6 1.61 30.62 -22.73
CA PRO A 6 1.31 29.88 -21.51
C PRO A 6 2.32 28.74 -21.40
N ILE A 7 3.11 28.75 -20.34
CA ILE A 7 3.95 27.59 -19.99
C ILE A 7 2.95 26.46 -19.70
N MET A 8 2.76 25.57 -20.66
CA MET A 8 1.98 24.35 -20.41
C MET A 8 2.71 23.54 -19.36
N ARG A 9 2.22 23.61 -18.13
CA ARG A 9 2.74 22.79 -17.04
C ARG A 9 2.18 21.38 -17.21
N THR A 10 3.05 20.40 -17.27
CA THR A 10 2.64 19.01 -17.12
C THR A 10 2.06 18.84 -15.71
N THR A 11 0.89 18.26 -15.61
CA THR A 11 0.26 17.92 -14.33
C THR A 11 0.06 16.41 -14.24
N ALA A 12 0.19 15.86 -13.04
CA ALA A 12 -0.12 14.47 -12.79
C ALA A 12 -1.62 14.25 -12.64
N ALA A 13 -2.11 13.10 -13.05
CA ALA A 13 -3.49 12.68 -12.87
C ALA A 13 -3.55 11.24 -12.35
N ILE A 14 -4.47 10.97 -11.41
CA ILE A 14 -4.77 9.61 -10.98
C ILE A 14 -5.62 8.94 -12.07
N THR A 15 -5.07 7.94 -12.73
CA THR A 15 -5.72 7.27 -13.87
C THR A 15 -6.28 5.90 -13.54
N GLY A 16 -5.96 5.34 -12.38
CA GLY A 16 -6.47 4.05 -11.94
C GLY A 16 -6.26 3.84 -10.45
N VAL A 17 -7.19 3.11 -9.85
CA VAL A 17 -7.14 2.67 -8.44
C VAL A 17 -7.56 1.21 -8.38
N PHE A 18 -6.89 0.44 -7.56
CA PHE A 18 -7.22 -0.94 -7.24
C PHE A 18 -6.78 -1.25 -5.81
N GLY A 19 -7.45 -2.19 -5.15
CA GLY A 19 -7.11 -2.62 -3.80
C GLY A 19 -7.12 -4.15 -3.69
N TYR A 20 -6.34 -4.67 -2.77
CA TYR A 20 -6.33 -6.07 -2.37
C TYR A 20 -6.39 -6.14 -0.84
N VAL A 21 -7.08 -7.12 -0.33
CA VAL A 21 -7.10 -7.46 1.10
C VAL A 21 -6.96 -8.98 1.26
N PRO A 22 -6.28 -9.48 2.31
CA PRO A 22 -6.15 -10.91 2.56
C PRO A 22 -7.50 -11.61 2.79
N ASP A 23 -7.55 -12.92 2.54
CA ASP A 23 -8.80 -13.69 2.67
C ASP A 23 -9.16 -13.99 4.12
N PHE A 24 -8.17 -14.21 5.00
CA PHE A 24 -8.42 -14.55 6.39
C PHE A 24 -9.04 -13.39 7.16
N LYS A 25 -10.13 -13.69 7.87
CA LYS A 25 -10.89 -12.74 8.68
C LYS A 25 -10.68 -13.02 10.17
N LEU A 26 -10.06 -12.09 10.86
CA LEU A 26 -9.97 -12.08 12.31
C LEU A 26 -11.18 -11.32 12.87
N SER A 27 -12.21 -12.06 13.29
CA SER A 27 -13.44 -11.48 13.84
C SER A 27 -13.26 -11.02 15.30
N ASN A 28 -14.21 -10.20 15.78
CA ASN A 28 -14.25 -9.81 17.20
C ASN A 28 -14.39 -11.03 18.11
N GLN A 29 -15.18 -12.06 17.73
CA GLN A 29 -15.35 -13.29 18.50
C GLN A 29 -14.04 -14.07 18.65
N VAL A 30 -13.16 -14.06 17.63
CA VAL A 30 -11.83 -14.68 17.78
C VAL A 30 -10.96 -13.87 18.74
N LEU A 31 -11.01 -12.53 18.69
CA LEU A 31 -10.28 -11.67 19.62
C LEU A 31 -10.70 -11.86 21.09
N GLU A 32 -11.97 -12.17 21.34
CA GLU A 32 -12.46 -12.51 22.70
C GLU A 32 -11.75 -13.73 23.32
N THR A 33 -11.18 -14.59 22.47
CA THR A 33 -10.40 -15.76 22.94
C THR A 33 -8.93 -15.43 23.19
N LEU A 34 -8.44 -14.27 22.75
CA LEU A 34 -7.05 -13.87 22.86
C LEU A 34 -6.82 -12.85 23.97
N VAL A 35 -7.74 -11.88 24.12
CA VAL A 35 -7.65 -10.78 25.10
C VAL A 35 -8.99 -10.54 25.77
N GLU A 36 -8.96 -9.90 26.94
CA GLU A 36 -10.15 -9.51 27.68
C GLU A 36 -10.93 -8.40 26.94
N THR A 37 -11.83 -8.79 26.03
CA THR A 37 -12.66 -7.90 25.22
C THR A 37 -13.98 -8.58 24.84
N ASN A 38 -14.86 -7.87 24.13
CA ASN A 38 -16.05 -8.45 23.51
C ASN A 38 -16.50 -7.64 22.28
N ASP A 39 -17.31 -8.25 21.42
CA ASP A 39 -17.79 -7.64 20.16
C ASP A 39 -18.51 -6.30 20.41
N ALA A 40 -19.33 -6.21 21.45
CA ALA A 40 -20.08 -4.98 21.79
C ALA A 40 -19.12 -3.83 22.11
N TRP A 41 -18.10 -4.10 22.94
CA TRP A 41 -17.11 -3.11 23.34
C TRP A 41 -16.27 -2.60 22.17
N ILE A 42 -15.82 -3.53 21.30
CA ILE A 42 -15.04 -3.17 20.09
C ILE A 42 -15.90 -2.37 19.12
N THR A 43 -17.10 -2.85 18.83
CA THR A 43 -17.99 -2.23 17.85
C THR A 43 -18.45 -0.83 18.27
N GLU A 44 -18.80 -0.63 19.55
CA GLU A 44 -19.21 0.68 20.05
C GLU A 44 -18.12 1.74 19.89
N ARG A 45 -16.84 1.36 20.09
CA ARG A 45 -15.70 2.27 20.06
C ARG A 45 -15.08 2.47 18.70
N THR A 46 -15.14 1.46 17.83
CA THR A 46 -14.38 1.46 16.57
C THR A 46 -15.22 1.23 15.33
N GLY A 47 -16.42 0.66 15.50
CA GLY A 47 -17.23 0.19 14.38
C GLY A 47 -16.70 -1.08 13.69
N ILE A 48 -15.55 -1.61 14.13
CA ILE A 48 -14.86 -2.74 13.47
C ILE A 48 -15.51 -4.06 13.87
N LYS A 49 -15.84 -4.89 12.87
CA LYS A 49 -16.39 -6.25 13.04
C LYS A 49 -15.35 -7.33 12.78
N GLU A 50 -14.46 -7.10 11.84
CA GLU A 50 -13.42 -8.04 11.43
C GLU A 50 -12.19 -7.29 10.91
N ARG A 51 -11.01 -7.96 10.90
CA ARG A 51 -9.78 -7.50 10.29
C ARG A 51 -9.33 -8.54 9.28
N ARG A 52 -8.71 -8.09 8.21
CA ARG A 52 -8.06 -8.97 7.25
C ARG A 52 -6.63 -9.19 7.66
N ILE A 53 -6.17 -10.43 7.67
CA ILE A 53 -4.82 -10.80 8.14
C ILE A 53 -4.14 -11.67 7.09
N LEU A 54 -2.92 -11.34 6.76
CA LEU A 54 -2.05 -12.12 5.87
C LEU A 54 -1.38 -13.23 6.68
N THR A 55 -1.89 -14.46 6.56
CA THR A 55 -1.52 -15.59 7.43
C THR A 55 -0.37 -16.47 6.92
N GLY A 56 0.19 -16.20 5.76
CA GLY A 56 1.27 -17.00 5.19
C GLY A 56 2.59 -16.88 5.97
N LYS A 57 3.28 -18.00 6.18
CA LYS A 57 4.64 -17.98 6.73
C LYS A 57 5.57 -17.23 5.77
N ASP A 58 6.43 -16.38 6.31
CA ASP A 58 7.41 -15.57 5.55
C ASP A 58 6.80 -14.65 4.48
N GLN A 59 5.49 -14.38 4.57
CA GLN A 59 4.81 -13.41 3.70
C GLN A 59 4.89 -12.01 4.32
N GLY A 60 5.35 -11.06 3.51
CA GLY A 60 5.41 -9.64 3.86
C GLY A 60 4.36 -8.80 3.14
N VAL A 61 4.40 -7.50 3.37
CA VAL A 61 3.48 -6.55 2.74
C VAL A 61 3.57 -6.56 1.20
N SER A 62 4.71 -6.99 0.65
CA SER A 62 4.90 -7.12 -0.80
C SER A 62 3.88 -8.05 -1.45
N VAL A 63 3.45 -9.11 -0.77
CA VAL A 63 2.44 -10.06 -1.28
C VAL A 63 1.14 -9.34 -1.60
N MET A 64 0.66 -8.50 -0.70
CA MET A 64 -0.55 -7.68 -0.91
C MET A 64 -0.34 -6.65 -2.01
N GLY A 65 0.83 -6.00 -2.00
CA GLY A 65 1.21 -5.03 -3.03
C GLY A 65 1.27 -5.63 -4.44
N ILE A 66 1.83 -6.83 -4.58
CA ILE A 66 1.90 -7.57 -5.85
C ILE A 66 0.49 -7.82 -6.41
N GLU A 67 -0.43 -8.32 -5.59
CA GLU A 67 -1.80 -8.59 -6.03
C GLU A 67 -2.57 -7.31 -6.37
N ALA A 68 -2.39 -6.25 -5.58
CA ALA A 68 -2.98 -4.95 -5.87
C ALA A 68 -2.46 -4.37 -7.20
N VAL A 69 -1.15 -4.42 -7.44
CA VAL A 69 -0.55 -3.93 -8.70
C VAL A 69 -0.98 -4.78 -9.89
N LYS A 70 -0.97 -6.11 -9.80
CA LYS A 70 -1.49 -6.99 -10.86
C LYS A 70 -2.94 -6.65 -11.22
N GLY A 71 -3.78 -6.47 -10.20
CA GLY A 71 -5.17 -6.08 -10.39
C GLY A 71 -5.32 -4.71 -11.05
N LEU A 72 -4.50 -3.73 -10.65
CA LEU A 72 -4.47 -2.40 -11.25
C LEU A 72 -4.06 -2.45 -12.74
N LEU A 73 -2.98 -3.16 -13.05
CA LEU A 73 -2.51 -3.31 -14.43
C LEU A 73 -3.55 -3.97 -15.33
N LYS A 74 -4.16 -5.05 -14.85
CA LYS A 74 -5.27 -5.73 -15.56
C LYS A 74 -6.44 -4.80 -15.79
N LYS A 75 -6.88 -4.08 -14.75
CA LYS A 75 -8.01 -3.12 -14.82
C LYS A 75 -7.74 -2.02 -15.84
N ARG A 76 -6.49 -1.55 -15.96
CA ARG A 76 -6.09 -0.46 -16.84
C ARG A 76 -5.66 -0.91 -18.24
N GLY A 77 -5.47 -2.21 -18.47
CA GLY A 77 -4.92 -2.73 -19.72
C GLY A 77 -3.49 -2.24 -19.99
N ILE A 78 -2.69 -2.06 -18.95
CA ILE A 78 -1.30 -1.55 -19.03
C ILE A 78 -0.36 -2.72 -18.78
N ARG A 79 0.72 -2.79 -19.57
CA ARG A 79 1.80 -3.75 -19.32
C ARG A 79 2.71 -3.27 -18.20
N ALA A 80 3.26 -4.20 -17.43
CA ALA A 80 4.14 -3.87 -16.30
C ALA A 80 5.43 -3.14 -16.74
N ASP A 81 5.97 -3.44 -17.92
CA ASP A 81 7.16 -2.79 -18.47
C ASP A 81 6.94 -1.33 -18.91
N GLU A 82 5.70 -0.83 -18.86
CA GLU A 82 5.36 0.57 -19.09
C GLU A 82 5.47 1.44 -17.82
N ILE A 83 5.69 0.82 -16.64
CA ILE A 83 5.87 1.56 -15.38
C ILE A 83 7.29 2.11 -15.33
N ASP A 84 7.40 3.40 -14.98
CA ASP A 84 8.69 4.10 -14.85
C ASP A 84 9.18 4.14 -13.40
N LEU A 85 8.26 4.17 -12.44
CA LEU A 85 8.57 4.32 -11.01
C LEU A 85 7.51 3.62 -10.16
N MET A 86 7.98 2.96 -9.09
CA MET A 86 7.17 2.38 -8.03
C MET A 86 7.50 3.04 -6.69
N ILE A 87 6.50 3.56 -6.00
CA ILE A 87 6.64 4.09 -4.63
C ILE A 87 5.75 3.28 -3.72
N VAL A 88 6.33 2.69 -2.67
CA VAL A 88 5.57 1.93 -1.67
C VAL A 88 5.57 2.67 -0.35
N ALA A 89 4.40 3.10 0.11
CA ALA A 89 4.22 3.68 1.43
C ALA A 89 3.94 2.55 2.42
N THR A 90 4.89 2.27 3.30
CA THR A 90 4.78 1.23 4.33
C THR A 90 5.66 1.50 5.53
N VAL A 91 5.20 1.10 6.72
CA VAL A 91 6.02 1.05 7.96
C VAL A 91 6.43 -0.37 8.32
N THR A 92 5.95 -1.35 7.56
CA THR A 92 6.24 -2.77 7.74
C THR A 92 6.84 -3.38 6.48
N PRO A 93 7.98 -2.85 5.98
CA PRO A 93 8.61 -3.40 4.78
C PRO A 93 8.98 -4.87 5.01
N ASP A 94 9.01 -5.67 3.95
CA ASP A 94 9.38 -7.08 4.04
C ASP A 94 10.77 -7.26 4.65
N ARG A 95 11.66 -6.33 4.34
CA ARG A 95 13.04 -6.29 4.82
C ARG A 95 13.66 -4.90 4.62
N MET A 96 14.80 -4.66 5.24
CA MET A 96 15.53 -3.39 5.07
C MET A 96 16.08 -3.22 3.65
N PHE A 97 16.42 -4.31 2.98
CA PHE A 97 16.98 -4.35 1.63
C PHE A 97 16.79 -5.73 1.00
N PRO A 98 16.37 -5.80 -0.29
CA PRO A 98 15.93 -4.69 -1.15
C PRO A 98 14.62 -4.06 -0.67
N ALA A 99 14.34 -2.83 -1.12
CA ALA A 99 13.09 -2.14 -0.84
C ALA A 99 11.87 -2.95 -1.33
N THR A 100 10.74 -2.85 -0.62
CA THR A 100 9.49 -3.52 -0.97
C THR A 100 9.03 -3.17 -2.39
N ALA A 101 9.24 -1.90 -2.79
CA ALA A 101 8.97 -1.44 -4.15
C ALA A 101 9.69 -2.28 -5.21
N ASN A 102 10.96 -2.60 -4.99
CA ASN A 102 11.74 -3.40 -5.94
C ASN A 102 11.33 -4.88 -5.95
N ILE A 103 10.91 -5.42 -4.81
CA ILE A 103 10.34 -6.77 -4.72
C ILE A 103 9.06 -6.85 -5.58
N ILE A 104 8.19 -5.84 -5.44
CA ILE A 104 6.95 -5.76 -6.23
C ILE A 104 7.27 -5.59 -7.72
N CYS A 105 8.20 -4.70 -8.09
CA CYS A 105 8.61 -4.50 -9.49
C CYS A 105 9.07 -5.80 -10.15
N ASP A 106 9.93 -6.56 -9.47
CA ASP A 106 10.42 -7.84 -9.98
C ASP A 106 9.28 -8.84 -10.17
N ALA A 107 8.44 -9.01 -9.15
CA ALA A 107 7.35 -9.99 -9.14
C ALA A 107 6.25 -9.70 -10.19
N VAL A 108 6.00 -8.43 -10.53
CA VAL A 108 5.02 -8.06 -11.56
C VAL A 108 5.62 -7.91 -12.95
N GLY A 109 6.94 -7.94 -13.07
CA GLY A 109 7.65 -7.78 -14.34
C GLY A 109 7.82 -6.32 -14.80
N ALA A 110 7.85 -5.37 -13.88
CA ALA A 110 8.05 -3.94 -14.15
C ALA A 110 9.55 -3.64 -14.38
N LYS A 111 10.11 -4.19 -15.46
CA LYS A 111 11.55 -4.21 -15.76
C LYS A 111 12.18 -2.84 -15.99
N ASN A 112 11.39 -1.85 -16.38
CA ASN A 112 11.84 -0.49 -16.65
C ASN A 112 11.67 0.43 -15.44
N ALA A 113 10.97 -0.03 -14.40
CA ALA A 113 10.75 0.74 -13.20
C ALA A 113 11.94 0.63 -12.24
N TRP A 114 12.25 1.74 -11.59
CA TRP A 114 12.98 1.75 -10.34
C TRP A 114 12.00 2.09 -9.20
N GLY A 115 12.38 1.87 -7.95
CA GLY A 115 11.45 2.10 -6.86
C GLY A 115 12.13 2.30 -5.51
N PHE A 116 11.35 2.84 -4.58
CA PHE A 116 11.75 3.04 -3.19
C PHE A 116 10.54 2.97 -2.26
N ASP A 117 10.81 2.69 -0.99
CA ASP A 117 9.80 2.71 0.06
C ASP A 117 9.78 4.09 0.73
N LEU A 118 8.58 4.56 1.10
CA LEU A 118 8.34 5.81 1.79
C LEU A 118 7.72 5.52 3.14
N MET A 119 8.38 5.91 4.21
CA MET A 119 7.91 5.67 5.57
C MET A 119 7.35 6.96 6.17
N ALA A 120 6.03 7.00 6.34
CA ALA A 120 5.32 8.12 6.97
C ALA A 120 4.02 7.65 7.67
N ALA A 121 3.98 6.41 8.12
CA ALA A 121 2.83 5.81 8.79
C ALA A 121 1.51 6.09 8.04
N CYS A 122 0.43 6.40 8.78
CA CYS A 122 -0.90 6.67 8.22
C CYS A 122 -0.93 7.79 7.16
N SER A 123 0.02 8.71 7.19
CA SER A 123 0.16 9.78 6.18
C SER A 123 0.90 9.33 4.92
N GLY A 124 1.53 8.16 4.94
CA GLY A 124 2.36 7.67 3.83
C GLY A 124 1.62 7.61 2.51
N PHE A 125 0.38 7.11 2.51
CA PHE A 125 -0.42 7.02 1.30
C PHE A 125 -0.93 8.38 0.78
N LEU A 126 -0.82 9.45 1.54
CA LEU A 126 -1.05 10.82 1.05
C LEU A 126 0.24 11.44 0.50
N PHE A 127 1.37 11.15 1.14
CA PHE A 127 2.67 11.67 0.71
C PHE A 127 3.19 11.00 -0.55
N ALA A 128 2.94 9.71 -0.72
CA ALA A 128 3.42 8.96 -1.86
C ALA A 128 2.81 9.43 -3.20
N PRO A 129 1.50 9.66 -3.36
CA PRO A 129 0.94 10.26 -4.57
C PRO A 129 1.47 11.67 -4.83
N THR A 130 1.62 12.49 -3.78
CA THR A 130 2.21 13.83 -3.90
C THR A 130 3.64 13.75 -4.42
N THR A 131 4.43 12.82 -3.90
CA THR A 131 5.81 12.56 -4.36
C THR A 131 5.80 12.06 -5.81
N GLY A 132 4.95 11.09 -6.13
CA GLY A 132 4.80 10.55 -7.48
C GLY A 132 4.41 11.60 -8.51
N ALA A 133 3.52 12.54 -8.13
CA ALA A 133 3.12 13.66 -8.97
C ALA A 133 4.33 14.52 -9.37
N GLN A 134 5.25 14.81 -8.45
CA GLN A 134 6.46 15.58 -8.76
C GLN A 134 7.35 14.90 -9.79
N PHE A 135 7.45 13.56 -9.75
CA PHE A 135 8.17 12.81 -10.79
C PHE A 135 7.52 12.91 -12.17
N VAL A 136 6.19 12.86 -12.24
CA VAL A 136 5.45 13.06 -13.50
C VAL A 136 5.59 14.51 -13.98
N GLU A 137 5.40 15.48 -13.10
CA GLU A 137 5.45 16.91 -13.43
C GLU A 137 6.84 17.37 -13.86
N SER A 138 7.91 16.68 -13.42
CA SER A 138 9.27 16.91 -13.90
C SER A 138 9.45 16.57 -15.39
N GLY A 139 8.49 15.85 -15.99
CA GLY A 139 8.51 15.42 -17.39
C GLY A 139 9.40 14.20 -17.67
N LYS A 140 10.07 13.64 -16.66
CA LYS A 140 10.97 12.49 -16.83
C LYS A 140 10.26 11.13 -16.69
N HIS A 141 9.14 11.09 -15.97
CA HIS A 141 8.36 9.88 -15.72
C HIS A 141 6.94 10.08 -16.25
N LYS A 142 6.36 9.04 -16.84
CA LYS A 142 5.01 9.07 -17.42
C LYS A 142 4.01 8.25 -16.62
N LYS A 143 4.46 7.11 -16.10
CA LYS A 143 3.63 6.16 -15.35
C LYS A 143 4.28 5.83 -14.02
N VAL A 144 3.74 6.38 -12.96
CA VAL A 144 4.15 6.13 -11.58
C VAL A 144 3.06 5.32 -10.89
N VAL A 145 3.44 4.20 -10.28
CA VAL A 145 2.55 3.41 -9.43
C VAL A 145 2.87 3.70 -7.98
N VAL A 146 1.83 4.01 -7.22
CA VAL A 146 1.92 4.20 -5.77
C VAL A 146 1.16 3.07 -5.09
N VAL A 147 1.78 2.40 -4.15
CA VAL A 147 1.20 1.36 -3.31
C VAL A 147 1.23 1.84 -1.86
N GLY A 148 0.13 1.69 -1.13
CA GLY A 148 0.10 1.87 0.31
C GLY A 148 -0.40 0.60 0.96
N GLY A 149 0.29 0.11 1.97
CA GLY A 149 -0.10 -1.06 2.71
C GLY A 149 0.87 -1.37 3.84
N ASP A 150 0.33 -1.96 4.89
CA ASP A 150 1.09 -2.41 6.04
C ASP A 150 0.65 -3.81 6.45
N LYS A 151 1.60 -4.65 6.83
CA LYS A 151 1.33 -5.89 7.52
C LYS A 151 1.37 -5.66 9.03
N MET A 152 0.33 -5.01 9.55
CA MET A 152 0.27 -4.63 10.97
C MET A 152 0.29 -5.84 11.90
N SER A 153 -0.22 -6.99 11.45
CA SER A 153 -0.16 -8.25 12.21
C SER A 153 1.26 -8.70 12.58
N SER A 154 2.28 -8.18 11.89
CA SER A 154 3.69 -8.50 12.18
C SER A 154 4.27 -7.70 13.35
N ILE A 155 3.63 -6.62 13.77
CA ILE A 155 4.12 -5.71 14.82
C ILE A 155 3.11 -5.47 15.94
N VAL A 156 1.85 -5.85 15.75
CA VAL A 156 0.80 -5.73 16.77
C VAL A 156 1.01 -6.79 17.84
N ASP A 157 0.95 -6.37 19.09
CA ASP A 157 0.93 -7.28 20.24
C ASP A 157 -0.52 -7.78 20.47
N TYR A 158 -0.75 -9.06 20.27
CA TYR A 158 -2.06 -9.68 20.46
C TYR A 158 -2.40 -9.97 21.93
N GLU A 159 -1.54 -9.60 22.86
CA GLU A 159 -1.83 -9.57 24.30
C GLU A 159 -2.30 -8.17 24.76
N ASP A 160 -2.06 -7.14 23.96
CA ASP A 160 -2.52 -5.77 24.22
C ASP A 160 -3.85 -5.46 23.54
N ARG A 161 -4.94 -5.52 24.32
CA ARG A 161 -6.30 -5.21 23.81
C ARG A 161 -6.49 -3.77 23.32
N THR A 162 -5.57 -2.86 23.63
CA THR A 162 -5.70 -1.45 23.20
C THR A 162 -5.32 -1.24 21.75
N THR A 163 -4.52 -2.12 21.19
CA THR A 163 -4.01 -2.05 19.82
C THR A 163 -4.48 -3.19 18.93
N CYS A 164 -4.54 -4.43 19.42
CA CYS A 164 -4.87 -5.60 18.61
C CYS A 164 -6.29 -5.57 18.04
N VAL A 165 -7.21 -4.80 18.65
CA VAL A 165 -8.59 -4.66 18.18
C VAL A 165 -8.75 -3.67 17.04
N ILE A 166 -7.70 -2.90 16.69
CA ILE A 166 -7.79 -1.79 15.72
C ILE A 166 -7.23 -2.20 14.36
N PHE A 167 -6.06 -2.85 14.33
CA PHE A 167 -5.27 -3.02 13.11
C PHE A 167 -5.54 -4.36 12.42
N GLY A 168 -5.50 -4.31 11.08
CA GLY A 168 -5.40 -5.44 10.16
C GLY A 168 -4.30 -5.18 9.14
N ASP A 169 -4.21 -6.07 8.17
CA ASP A 169 -3.22 -6.01 7.10
C ASP A 169 -3.83 -5.48 5.79
#